data_2d4e25c69b9db70e92c89b56928c729b
#
_entry.id   2d4e25c69b9db70e92c89b56928c729b
#
_cell.length_a   1.000
_cell.length_b   1.000
_cell.length_c   1.000
_cell.angle_alpha   90.00
_cell.angle_beta   90.00
_cell.angle_gamma   90.00
#
_symmetry.space_group_name_H-M   'P 1'
#
loop_
_entity.id
_entity.type
_entity.pdbx_description
1 polymer ?
#
loop_
_entity_poly.entity_id
_entity_poly.type
_entity_poly.pdbx_seq_one_letter_code
_entity_poly.pdbx_strand_id
1 'polypeptide(L)'
;MQDASDDPMVRWAAQALSCGGAAWEHGGAVAVHAPALTKRRRLVLTGPAEGVASLLAAHGRGVDLRPLLERKLAEEVEPLMPTPWVEDKPFGWMDRKGSLDLPTDATWLSTTTDVEPLLREANPDSWAWPGEKGVHRWAGVHINDNLVATAAEAWSSTDVGFMMGVAVHPSHTGQGLGHRVCQFVTSSLLALYGTCALFVENHNTTAIALYRKLGFAYRDVTTLLPAV
;
A
#
# COMPACT_ATOMS: atom_id res chain seq x y z
N MET A 1 10.20 -14.76 17.76
CA MET A 1 9.87 -13.32 17.62
C MET A 1 10.27 -12.94 16.22
N GLN A 2 9.34 -12.45 15.39
CA GLN A 2 9.67 -12.00 14.03
C GLN A 2 10.43 -10.69 14.15
N ASP A 3 11.53 -10.54 13.42
CA ASP A 3 12.31 -9.31 13.42
C ASP A 3 11.44 -8.18 12.84
N ALA A 4 11.35 -7.04 13.53
CA ALA A 4 10.56 -5.90 13.08
C ALA A 4 11.03 -5.37 11.71
N SER A 5 12.31 -5.56 11.36
CA SER A 5 12.87 -5.20 10.05
C SER A 5 12.33 -6.07 8.89
N ASP A 6 11.81 -7.28 9.17
CA ASP A 6 11.23 -8.19 8.19
C ASP A 6 9.76 -7.88 7.85
N ASP A 7 9.15 -6.89 8.53
CA ASP A 7 7.77 -6.49 8.24
C ASP A 7 7.66 -5.93 6.82
N PRO A 8 6.75 -6.44 5.97
CA PRO A 8 6.61 -5.98 4.59
C PRO A 8 6.32 -4.48 4.46
N MET A 9 5.63 -3.86 5.41
CA MET A 9 5.32 -2.44 5.39
C MET A 9 6.57 -1.59 5.68
N VAL A 10 7.44 -2.04 6.61
CA VAL A 10 8.74 -1.42 6.89
C VAL A 10 9.68 -1.58 5.70
N ARG A 11 9.79 -2.79 5.13
CA ARG A 11 10.60 -3.05 3.93
C ARG A 11 10.14 -2.23 2.73
N TRP A 12 8.82 -2.07 2.56
CA TRP A 12 8.27 -1.18 1.55
C TRP A 12 8.66 0.28 1.76
N ALA A 13 8.61 0.77 3.00
CA ALA A 13 9.00 2.14 3.33
C ALA A 13 10.51 2.38 3.17
N ALA A 14 11.34 1.36 3.36
CA ALA A 14 12.81 1.44 3.29
C ALA A 14 13.34 1.87 1.91
N GLN A 15 12.53 1.79 0.82
CA GLN A 15 12.88 2.39 -0.48
C GLN A 15 13.27 3.87 -0.35
N ALA A 16 12.74 4.57 0.65
CA ALA A 16 13.02 5.98 0.87
C ALA A 16 14.45 6.25 1.37
N LEU A 17 15.16 5.26 1.91
CA LEU A 17 16.51 5.43 2.44
C LEU A 17 17.51 5.89 1.38
N SER A 18 17.31 5.53 0.12
CA SER A 18 18.09 6.03 -1.02
C SER A 18 17.72 7.44 -1.49
N CYS A 19 16.64 8.01 -0.96
CA CYS A 19 16.04 9.27 -1.41
C CYS A 19 15.79 10.27 -0.27
N GLY A 20 16.69 10.32 0.72
CA GLY A 20 16.60 11.26 1.85
C GLY A 20 15.70 10.78 2.98
N GLY A 21 15.33 9.51 3.01
CA GLY A 21 14.72 8.85 4.17
C GLY A 21 15.73 8.53 5.26
N ALA A 22 15.22 8.10 6.42
CA ALA A 22 16.01 7.66 7.55
C ALA A 22 15.32 6.51 8.27
N ALA A 23 16.10 5.67 8.95
CA ALA A 23 15.57 4.59 9.78
C ALA A 23 16.20 4.63 11.18
N TRP A 24 15.44 4.19 12.17
CA TRP A 24 15.85 4.10 13.56
C TRP A 24 15.35 2.82 14.19
N GLU A 25 16.11 2.32 15.14
CA GLU A 25 15.75 1.15 15.93
C GLU A 25 15.82 1.49 17.41
N HIS A 26 14.87 1.01 18.20
CA HIS A 26 14.88 1.13 19.65
C HIS A 26 14.02 0.04 20.30
N GLY A 27 14.56 -0.68 21.28
CA GLY A 27 13.82 -1.68 22.05
C GLY A 27 13.18 -2.79 21.18
N GLY A 28 13.82 -3.14 20.06
CA GLY A 28 13.29 -4.12 19.10
C GLY A 28 12.20 -3.58 18.17
N ALA A 29 11.87 -2.28 18.25
CA ALA A 29 11.02 -1.59 17.30
C ALA A 29 11.84 -0.89 16.21
N VAL A 30 11.23 -0.73 15.04
CA VAL A 30 11.81 -0.05 13.86
C VAL A 30 10.90 1.08 13.42
N ALA A 31 11.48 2.22 13.05
CA ALA A 31 10.81 3.34 12.40
C ALA A 31 11.53 3.71 11.11
N VAL A 32 10.79 3.89 10.02
CA VAL A 32 11.32 4.34 8.73
C VAL A 32 10.61 5.61 8.30
N HIS A 33 11.36 6.70 8.22
CA HIS A 33 10.91 7.97 7.65
C HIS A 33 11.04 7.97 6.14
N ALA A 34 9.94 8.20 5.46
CA ALA A 34 9.85 8.30 4.02
C ALA A 34 9.29 9.69 3.62
N PRO A 35 10.10 10.59 3.02
CA PRO A 35 9.70 11.98 2.78
C PRO A 35 8.63 12.14 1.71
N ALA A 36 8.45 11.18 0.80
CA ALA A 36 7.53 11.29 -0.33
C ALA A 36 6.95 9.93 -0.77
N LEU A 37 6.56 9.08 0.18
CA LEU A 37 6.00 7.76 -0.13
C LEU A 37 4.48 7.84 -0.32
N THR A 38 3.98 7.40 -1.48
CA THR A 38 2.57 7.56 -1.86
C THR A 38 2.06 9.00 -1.66
N LYS A 39 2.80 10.01 -2.18
CA LYS A 39 2.49 11.45 -2.08
C LYS A 39 2.39 12.00 -0.64
N ARG A 40 2.88 11.26 0.35
CA ARG A 40 2.83 11.66 1.76
C ARG A 40 4.19 11.52 2.42
N ARG A 41 4.44 12.36 3.42
CA ARG A 41 5.53 12.14 4.37
C ARG A 41 5.06 11.10 5.39
N ARG A 42 5.74 9.97 5.45
CA ARG A 42 5.36 8.86 6.34
C ARG A 42 6.48 8.55 7.33
N LEU A 43 6.08 8.12 8.51
CA LEU A 43 6.93 7.41 9.46
C LEU A 43 6.28 6.06 9.69
N VAL A 44 6.81 5.01 9.08
CA VAL A 44 6.28 3.65 9.23
C VAL A 44 6.92 3.02 10.46
N LEU A 45 6.10 2.51 11.37
CA LEU A 45 6.55 1.95 12.65
C LEU A 45 6.01 0.54 12.86
N THR A 46 6.84 -0.33 13.44
CA THR A 46 6.45 -1.68 13.89
C THR A 46 7.35 -2.16 15.02
N GLY A 47 6.92 -3.17 15.76
CA GLY A 47 7.67 -3.77 16.84
C GLY A 47 6.99 -3.65 18.21
N PRO A 48 7.72 -3.86 19.32
CA PRO A 48 7.18 -3.71 20.68
C PRO A 48 6.69 -2.29 20.99
N ALA A 49 5.55 -2.18 21.69
CA ALA A 49 4.86 -0.90 21.92
C ALA A 49 5.74 0.15 22.63
N GLU A 50 6.56 -0.24 23.61
CA GLU A 50 7.47 0.65 24.32
C GLU A 50 8.55 1.24 23.38
N GLY A 51 9.09 0.41 22.49
CA GLY A 51 10.05 0.84 21.47
C GLY A 51 9.42 1.78 20.46
N VAL A 52 8.21 1.44 19.99
CA VAL A 52 7.42 2.28 19.06
C VAL A 52 7.07 3.62 19.71
N ALA A 53 6.63 3.65 20.96
CA ALA A 53 6.34 4.87 21.71
C ALA A 53 7.58 5.80 21.78
N SER A 54 8.74 5.23 22.08
CA SER A 54 10.01 5.97 22.13
C SER A 54 10.38 6.56 20.77
N LEU A 55 10.29 5.77 19.69
CA LEU A 55 10.57 6.21 18.32
C LEU A 55 9.56 7.26 17.82
N LEU A 56 8.27 7.08 18.14
CA LEU A 56 7.21 8.02 17.80
C LEU A 56 7.40 9.36 18.52
N ALA A 57 7.76 9.34 19.80
CA ALA A 57 8.06 10.55 20.57
C ALA A 57 9.25 11.34 19.99
N ALA A 58 10.31 10.62 19.57
CA ALA A 58 11.51 11.21 19.04
C ALA A 58 11.39 11.73 17.60
N HIS A 59 10.66 11.00 16.74
CA HIS A 59 10.68 11.21 15.28
C HIS A 59 9.29 11.43 14.66
N GLY A 60 8.19 11.23 15.41
CA GLY A 60 6.82 11.28 14.89
C GLY A 60 6.28 12.68 14.60
N ARG A 61 6.97 13.74 15.03
CA ARG A 61 6.51 15.12 14.86
C ARG A 61 7.12 15.77 13.64
N GLY A 62 6.30 16.48 12.89
CA GLY A 62 6.74 17.21 11.70
C GLY A 62 5.56 17.68 10.86
N VAL A 63 5.78 18.72 10.05
CA VAL A 63 4.76 19.24 9.14
C VAL A 63 4.37 18.14 8.15
N ASP A 64 3.08 17.85 8.07
CA ASP A 64 2.48 16.83 7.19
C ASP A 64 3.03 15.41 7.34
N LEU A 65 3.75 15.12 8.44
CA LEU A 65 4.20 13.78 8.74
C LEU A 65 3.01 12.91 9.20
N ARG A 66 2.92 11.69 8.66
CA ARG A 66 1.88 10.71 8.98
C ARG A 66 2.55 9.44 9.51
N PRO A 67 2.73 9.29 10.83
CA PRO A 67 3.07 8.01 11.43
C PRO A 67 2.04 6.95 11.03
N LEU A 68 2.52 5.82 10.52
CA LEU A 68 1.73 4.72 9.98
C LEU A 68 2.12 3.43 10.70
N LEU A 69 1.17 2.77 11.33
CA LEU A 69 1.36 1.54 12.09
C LEU A 69 0.07 0.71 12.13
N GLU A 70 0.16 -0.53 12.60
CA GLU A 70 -1.03 -1.32 12.86
C GLU A 70 -1.92 -0.64 13.91
N ARG A 71 -3.23 -0.66 13.70
CA ARG A 71 -4.19 -0.01 14.59
C ARG A 71 -4.14 -0.56 16.01
N LYS A 72 -4.03 -1.89 16.15
CA LYS A 72 -3.86 -2.52 17.45
C LYS A 72 -2.60 -2.04 18.17
N LEU A 73 -1.49 -1.89 17.44
CA LEU A 73 -0.25 -1.35 18.00
C LEU A 73 -0.43 0.13 18.40
N ALA A 74 -1.18 0.93 17.64
CA ALA A 74 -1.49 2.31 18.02
C ALA A 74 -2.26 2.39 19.34
N GLU A 75 -3.23 1.49 19.56
CA GLU A 75 -3.98 1.37 20.82
C GLU A 75 -3.06 0.98 22.01
N GLU A 76 -2.05 0.12 21.79
CA GLU A 76 -1.05 -0.27 22.79
C GLU A 76 -0.05 0.86 23.08
N VAL A 77 0.27 1.69 22.10
CA VAL A 77 1.24 2.81 22.19
C VAL A 77 0.62 4.03 22.87
N GLU A 78 -0.66 4.31 22.64
CA GLU A 78 -1.35 5.51 23.14
C GLU A 78 -1.11 5.78 24.64
N PRO A 79 -1.30 4.82 25.59
CA PRO A 79 -1.09 5.07 27.01
C PRO A 79 0.38 5.31 27.40
N LEU A 80 1.33 4.99 26.53
CA LEU A 80 2.77 5.18 26.75
C LEU A 80 3.26 6.55 26.29
N MET A 81 2.43 7.32 25.59
CA MET A 81 2.82 8.59 25.00
C MET A 81 2.72 9.74 26.01
N PRO A 82 3.76 10.62 26.09
CA PRO A 82 3.74 11.77 27.00
C PRO A 82 2.73 12.86 26.58
N THR A 83 2.29 12.81 25.34
CA THR A 83 1.27 13.72 24.78
C THR A 83 0.32 12.92 23.91
N PRO A 84 -0.99 13.26 23.91
CA PRO A 84 -1.97 12.47 23.16
C PRO A 84 -1.73 12.56 21.65
N TRP A 85 -2.10 11.48 20.96
CA TRP A 85 -2.17 11.36 19.52
C TRP A 85 -3.59 11.00 19.11
N VAL A 86 -4.00 11.44 17.95
CA VAL A 86 -5.33 11.20 17.40
C VAL A 86 -5.20 10.32 16.17
N GLU A 87 -6.04 9.29 16.11
CA GLU A 87 -6.20 8.50 14.89
C GLU A 87 -6.77 9.39 13.78
N ASP A 88 -6.11 9.45 12.62
CA ASP A 88 -6.57 10.21 11.46
C ASP A 88 -7.61 9.39 10.68
N LYS A 89 -7.16 8.41 9.91
CA LYS A 89 -8.04 7.58 9.10
C LYS A 89 -7.55 6.14 9.07
N PRO A 90 -8.34 5.17 9.56
CA PRO A 90 -7.99 3.77 9.44
C PRO A 90 -8.22 3.25 8.02
N PHE A 91 -7.35 2.35 7.56
CA PHE A 91 -7.45 1.66 6.27
C PHE A 91 -6.74 0.31 6.35
N GLY A 92 -6.84 -0.50 5.31
CA GLY A 92 -6.19 -1.80 5.25
C GLY A 92 -4.83 -1.74 4.56
N TRP A 93 -3.82 -2.35 5.17
CA TRP A 93 -2.66 -2.88 4.50
C TRP A 93 -2.94 -4.33 4.16
N MET A 94 -2.68 -4.73 2.92
CA MET A 94 -2.74 -6.13 2.56
C MET A 94 -1.46 -6.53 1.87
N ASP A 95 -0.91 -7.68 2.25
CA ASP A 95 0.29 -8.23 1.62
C ASP A 95 0.19 -9.74 1.42
N ARG A 96 0.96 -10.22 0.45
CA ARG A 96 1.12 -11.63 0.12
C ARG A 96 2.57 -11.91 -0.23
N LYS A 97 3.08 -13.06 0.22
CA LYS A 97 4.39 -13.62 -0.16
C LYS A 97 4.21 -14.88 -1.02
N GLY A 98 5.29 -15.31 -1.66
CA GLY A 98 5.35 -16.55 -2.43
C GLY A 98 5.08 -16.35 -3.92
N SER A 99 4.44 -17.32 -4.56
CA SER A 99 4.13 -17.30 -5.99
C SER A 99 2.62 -17.33 -6.25
N LEU A 100 2.22 -16.87 -7.41
CA LEU A 100 0.87 -16.97 -7.93
C LEU A 100 0.97 -17.27 -9.43
N ASP A 101 0.69 -18.49 -9.81
CA ASP A 101 0.71 -18.93 -11.22
C ASP A 101 -0.70 -19.37 -11.62
N LEU A 102 -1.48 -18.42 -12.12
CA LEU A 102 -2.83 -18.64 -12.62
C LEU A 102 -2.98 -17.92 -13.96
N PRO A 103 -3.58 -18.58 -14.96
CA PRO A 103 -3.79 -17.97 -16.27
C PRO A 103 -4.74 -16.76 -16.18
N THR A 104 -4.40 -15.71 -16.91
CA THR A 104 -5.22 -14.51 -17.06
C THR A 104 -4.97 -13.92 -18.45
N ASP A 105 -5.93 -13.20 -18.98
CA ASP A 105 -5.84 -12.47 -20.24
C ASP A 105 -5.46 -10.99 -20.05
N ALA A 106 -5.21 -10.58 -18.81
CA ALA A 106 -4.64 -9.26 -18.54
C ALA A 106 -3.19 -9.18 -19.01
N THR A 107 -2.77 -8.01 -19.46
CA THR A 107 -1.41 -7.75 -19.94
C THR A 107 -0.92 -6.39 -19.46
N TRP A 108 0.41 -6.20 -19.44
CA TRP A 108 0.99 -4.86 -19.30
C TRP A 108 0.64 -4.02 -20.53
N LEU A 109 0.18 -2.80 -20.30
CA LEU A 109 -0.19 -1.87 -21.36
C LEU A 109 1.07 -1.24 -21.97
N SER A 110 1.10 -1.13 -23.30
CA SER A 110 2.16 -0.41 -24.03
C SER A 110 1.96 1.10 -24.01
N THR A 111 0.72 1.56 -23.84
CA THR A 111 0.34 2.98 -23.71
C THR A 111 -0.65 3.13 -22.55
N THR A 112 -0.74 4.32 -21.99
CA THR A 112 -1.64 4.63 -20.87
C THR A 112 -2.77 5.58 -21.26
N THR A 113 -2.99 5.79 -22.56
CA THR A 113 -3.97 6.76 -23.09
C THR A 113 -5.38 6.51 -22.56
N ASP A 114 -5.80 5.22 -22.46
CA ASP A 114 -7.14 4.85 -22.03
C ASP A 114 -7.27 4.67 -20.51
N VAL A 115 -6.15 4.69 -19.79
CA VAL A 115 -6.15 4.51 -18.33
C VAL A 115 -6.77 5.71 -17.61
N GLU A 116 -6.40 6.93 -18.00
CA GLU A 116 -6.92 8.14 -17.36
C GLU A 116 -8.43 8.29 -17.53
N PRO A 117 -9.03 8.13 -18.72
CA PRO A 117 -10.49 8.12 -18.89
C PRO A 117 -11.18 7.07 -18.01
N LEU A 118 -10.65 5.83 -17.98
CA LEU A 118 -11.21 4.77 -17.15
C LEU A 118 -11.15 5.10 -15.65
N LEU A 119 -10.03 5.65 -15.17
CA LEU A 119 -9.91 6.06 -13.77
C LEU A 119 -10.88 7.19 -13.42
N ARG A 120 -11.03 8.19 -14.27
CA ARG A 120 -11.96 9.31 -14.03
C ARG A 120 -13.40 8.84 -13.85
N GLU A 121 -13.79 7.79 -14.56
CA GLU A 121 -15.16 7.24 -14.49
C GLU A 121 -15.31 6.24 -13.31
N ALA A 122 -14.33 5.37 -13.10
CA ALA A 122 -14.46 4.22 -12.21
C ALA A 122 -13.79 4.39 -10.83
N ASN A 123 -12.78 5.24 -10.72
CA ASN A 123 -12.02 5.49 -9.49
C ASN A 123 -11.40 6.89 -9.51
N PRO A 124 -12.21 7.95 -9.48
CA PRO A 124 -11.73 9.35 -9.58
C PRO A 124 -10.84 9.77 -8.40
N ASP A 125 -10.95 9.09 -7.26
CA ASP A 125 -10.13 9.33 -6.08
C ASP A 125 -8.84 8.48 -6.06
N SER A 126 -8.47 7.87 -7.19
CA SER A 126 -7.25 7.08 -7.30
C SER A 126 -6.01 7.89 -6.92
N TRP A 127 -5.13 7.28 -6.15
CA TRP A 127 -3.84 7.90 -5.81
C TRP A 127 -2.79 7.72 -6.93
N ALA A 128 -2.90 6.67 -7.71
CA ALA A 128 -2.03 6.42 -8.86
C ALA A 128 -2.69 6.93 -10.15
N TRP A 129 -1.95 7.75 -10.90
CA TRP A 129 -2.37 8.26 -12.22
C TRP A 129 -1.25 8.05 -13.23
N PRO A 130 -1.57 7.91 -14.52
CA PRO A 130 -0.55 7.85 -15.57
C PRO A 130 0.40 9.06 -15.51
N GLY A 131 1.70 8.80 -15.64
CA GLY A 131 2.74 9.82 -15.60
C GLY A 131 3.12 10.36 -14.22
N GLU A 132 2.46 9.94 -13.15
CA GLU A 132 2.84 10.35 -11.80
C GLU A 132 4.14 9.70 -11.34
N LYS A 133 4.92 10.46 -10.56
CA LYS A 133 6.16 9.96 -9.95
C LYS A 133 5.87 8.78 -9.02
N GLY A 134 6.58 7.68 -9.24
CA GLY A 134 6.43 6.44 -8.49
C GLY A 134 5.40 5.47 -9.08
N VAL A 135 4.66 5.85 -10.11
CA VAL A 135 3.82 4.93 -10.90
C VAL A 135 4.66 4.40 -12.06
N HIS A 136 4.93 3.10 -12.08
CA HIS A 136 5.88 2.48 -12.99
C HIS A 136 5.21 2.03 -14.29
N ARG A 137 4.11 1.28 -14.19
CA ARG A 137 3.39 0.72 -15.35
C ARG A 137 1.97 0.33 -14.99
N TRP A 138 1.16 0.17 -16.02
CA TRP A 138 -0.25 -0.19 -15.92
C TRP A 138 -0.51 -1.52 -16.59
N ALA A 139 -1.35 -2.35 -16.00
CA ALA A 139 -1.91 -3.53 -16.63
C ALA A 139 -3.38 -3.28 -16.96
N GLY A 140 -3.89 -4.01 -17.96
CA GLY A 140 -5.28 -3.88 -18.37
C GLY A 140 -5.90 -5.17 -18.90
N VAL A 141 -7.22 -5.17 -18.89
CA VAL A 141 -8.07 -6.14 -19.59
C VAL A 141 -8.89 -5.37 -20.62
N HIS A 142 -8.91 -5.86 -21.86
CA HIS A 142 -9.68 -5.28 -22.96
C HIS A 142 -10.87 -6.18 -23.31
N ILE A 143 -11.98 -5.55 -23.70
CA ILE A 143 -13.14 -6.19 -24.35
C ILE A 143 -13.46 -5.36 -25.60
N ASN A 144 -13.45 -6.00 -26.78
CA ASN A 144 -13.66 -5.33 -28.06
C ASN A 144 -12.77 -4.07 -28.22
N ASP A 145 -11.46 -4.22 -27.94
CA ASP A 145 -10.44 -3.19 -27.98
C ASP A 145 -10.60 -2.03 -26.96
N ASN A 146 -11.63 -2.03 -26.14
CA ASN A 146 -11.81 -1.05 -25.08
C ASN A 146 -11.16 -1.53 -23.76
N LEU A 147 -10.40 -0.67 -23.10
CA LEU A 147 -9.87 -0.92 -21.78
C LEU A 147 -11.01 -0.89 -20.75
N VAL A 148 -11.30 -2.03 -20.11
CA VAL A 148 -12.44 -2.19 -19.18
C VAL A 148 -12.02 -2.45 -17.74
N ALA A 149 -10.77 -2.84 -17.51
CA ALA A 149 -10.21 -2.94 -16.16
C ALA A 149 -8.72 -2.61 -16.20
N THR A 150 -8.22 -1.99 -15.13
CA THR A 150 -6.82 -1.61 -15.00
C THR A 150 -6.33 -1.75 -13.56
N ALA A 151 -5.01 -1.91 -13.40
CA ALA A 151 -4.28 -1.83 -12.13
C ALA A 151 -2.83 -1.42 -12.41
N ALA A 152 -2.19 -0.72 -11.48
CA ALA A 152 -0.83 -0.23 -11.62
C ALA A 152 0.14 -0.95 -10.68
N GLU A 153 1.38 -1.07 -11.12
CA GLU A 153 2.55 -1.14 -10.25
C GLU A 153 2.98 0.28 -9.91
N ALA A 154 3.01 0.61 -8.61
CA ALA A 154 3.38 1.95 -8.17
C ALA A 154 4.08 1.88 -6.79
N TRP A 155 5.07 2.73 -6.58
CA TRP A 155 5.83 2.84 -5.32
C TRP A 155 6.39 1.51 -4.80
N SER A 156 6.78 0.60 -5.68
CA SER A 156 7.47 -0.64 -5.32
C SER A 156 8.86 -0.35 -4.73
N SER A 157 9.25 -1.11 -3.70
CA SER A 157 10.62 -1.14 -3.18
C SER A 157 11.47 -2.19 -3.92
N THR A 158 12.67 -2.46 -3.44
CA THR A 158 13.54 -3.50 -4.01
C THR A 158 13.00 -4.92 -3.84
N ASP A 159 12.13 -5.13 -2.85
CA ASP A 159 11.67 -6.46 -2.42
C ASP A 159 10.19 -6.52 -2.01
N VAL A 160 9.45 -5.42 -2.22
CA VAL A 160 8.00 -5.37 -2.08
C VAL A 160 7.40 -4.64 -3.28
N GLY A 161 6.77 -5.39 -4.16
CA GLY A 161 5.96 -4.84 -5.24
C GLY A 161 4.67 -4.23 -4.69
N PHE A 162 4.26 -3.06 -5.16
CA PHE A 162 3.09 -2.38 -4.63
C PHE A 162 2.06 -2.11 -5.72
N MET A 163 0.83 -2.60 -5.51
CA MET A 163 -0.28 -2.48 -6.46
C MET A 163 -1.23 -1.36 -6.07
N MET A 164 -1.57 -0.51 -7.02
CA MET A 164 -2.48 0.63 -6.85
C MET A 164 -3.38 0.84 -8.07
N GLY A 165 -4.27 1.81 -8.02
CA GLY A 165 -5.03 2.29 -9.17
C GLY A 165 -5.97 1.26 -9.78
N VAL A 166 -6.48 0.32 -8.99
CA VAL A 166 -7.42 -0.70 -9.47
C VAL A 166 -8.75 -0.05 -9.83
N ALA A 167 -9.17 -0.25 -11.07
CA ALA A 167 -10.46 0.24 -11.57
C ALA A 167 -11.10 -0.75 -12.54
N VAL A 168 -12.43 -0.81 -12.53
CA VAL A 168 -13.24 -1.58 -13.49
C VAL A 168 -14.35 -0.67 -13.98
N HIS A 169 -14.49 -0.58 -15.30
CA HIS A 169 -15.53 0.23 -15.94
C HIS A 169 -16.92 -0.10 -15.38
N PRO A 170 -17.74 0.89 -14.99
CA PRO A 170 -19.02 0.66 -14.33
C PRO A 170 -19.94 -0.31 -15.06
N SER A 171 -20.00 -0.25 -16.40
CA SER A 171 -20.83 -1.14 -17.21
C SER A 171 -20.33 -2.60 -17.26
N HIS A 172 -19.14 -2.90 -16.73
CA HIS A 172 -18.51 -4.21 -16.74
C HIS A 172 -18.26 -4.76 -15.32
N THR A 173 -18.87 -4.17 -14.30
CA THR A 173 -18.78 -4.66 -12.91
C THR A 173 -19.45 -6.04 -12.78
N GLY A 174 -19.02 -6.83 -11.78
CA GLY A 174 -19.57 -8.17 -11.54
C GLY A 174 -19.08 -9.27 -12.49
N GLN A 175 -18.28 -8.96 -13.51
CA GLN A 175 -17.79 -9.91 -14.52
C GLN A 175 -16.41 -10.52 -14.17
N GLY A 176 -15.90 -10.30 -12.96
CA GLY A 176 -14.61 -10.81 -12.52
C GLY A 176 -13.38 -10.09 -13.09
N LEU A 177 -13.54 -8.98 -13.83
CA LEU A 177 -12.45 -8.28 -14.50
C LEU A 177 -11.43 -7.71 -13.52
N GLY A 178 -11.89 -7.17 -12.38
CA GLY A 178 -11.02 -6.70 -11.31
C GLY A 178 -10.15 -7.82 -10.75
N HIS A 179 -10.70 -9.04 -10.59
CA HIS A 179 -9.92 -10.21 -10.18
C HIS A 179 -8.84 -10.55 -11.21
N ARG A 180 -9.18 -10.56 -12.50
CA ARG A 180 -8.26 -10.93 -13.60
C ARG A 180 -7.06 -9.97 -13.66
N VAL A 181 -7.29 -8.65 -13.62
CA VAL A 181 -6.20 -7.67 -13.66
C VAL A 181 -5.37 -7.68 -12.39
N CYS A 182 -5.99 -7.79 -11.20
CA CYS A 182 -5.26 -7.88 -9.94
C CYS A 182 -4.45 -9.17 -9.84
N GLN A 183 -4.97 -10.30 -10.33
CA GLN A 183 -4.24 -11.57 -10.41
C GLN A 183 -2.97 -11.44 -11.25
N PHE A 184 -3.06 -10.83 -12.43
CA PHE A 184 -1.92 -10.60 -13.32
C PHE A 184 -0.84 -9.73 -12.65
N VAL A 185 -1.25 -8.58 -12.10
CA VAL A 185 -0.31 -7.67 -11.43
C VAL A 185 0.32 -8.36 -10.21
N THR A 186 -0.49 -9.03 -9.38
CA THR A 186 0.02 -9.78 -8.21
C THR A 186 1.03 -10.84 -8.61
N SER A 187 0.74 -11.67 -9.62
CA SER A 187 1.65 -12.69 -10.13
C SER A 187 2.96 -12.07 -10.60
N SER A 188 2.89 -11.01 -11.40
CA SER A 188 4.05 -10.29 -11.92
C SER A 188 4.91 -9.68 -10.80
N LEU A 189 4.28 -9.06 -9.78
CA LEU A 189 4.99 -8.44 -8.66
C LEU A 189 5.63 -9.49 -7.74
N LEU A 190 4.94 -10.60 -7.48
CA LEU A 190 5.51 -11.71 -6.71
C LEU A 190 6.74 -12.32 -7.39
N ALA A 191 6.71 -12.47 -8.72
CA ALA A 191 7.85 -12.99 -9.50
C ALA A 191 9.07 -12.04 -9.45
N LEU A 192 8.85 -10.72 -9.37
CA LEU A 192 9.93 -9.73 -9.36
C LEU A 192 10.44 -9.43 -7.94
N TYR A 193 9.56 -9.35 -6.96
CA TYR A 193 9.84 -8.80 -5.63
C TYR A 193 9.69 -9.83 -4.50
N GLY A 194 9.11 -11.00 -4.76
CA GLY A 194 8.81 -12.01 -3.75
C GLY A 194 7.66 -11.66 -2.81
N THR A 195 7.32 -10.39 -2.70
CA THR A 195 6.19 -9.87 -1.91
C THR A 195 5.38 -8.90 -2.75
N CYS A 196 4.06 -8.98 -2.67
CA CYS A 196 3.14 -7.99 -3.25
C CYS A 196 2.28 -7.39 -2.14
N ALA A 197 2.15 -6.05 -2.13
CA ALA A 197 1.35 -5.34 -1.14
C ALA A 197 0.45 -4.29 -1.79
N LEU A 198 -0.53 -3.81 -1.03
CA LEU A 198 -1.47 -2.76 -1.42
C LEU A 198 -2.10 -2.08 -0.21
N PHE A 199 -2.68 -0.90 -0.42
CA PHE A 199 -3.64 -0.29 0.49
C PHE A 199 -5.07 -0.50 0.02
N VAL A 200 -6.00 -0.59 0.96
CA VAL A 200 -7.43 -0.68 0.68
C VAL A 200 -8.24 0.08 1.74
N GLU A 201 -9.27 0.80 1.33
CA GLU A 201 -10.18 1.46 2.27
C GLU A 201 -10.99 0.40 3.04
N ASN A 202 -11.12 0.54 4.37
CA ASN A 202 -11.79 -0.44 5.25
C ASN A 202 -13.25 -0.72 4.85
N HIS A 203 -13.93 0.29 4.30
CA HIS A 203 -15.31 0.12 3.84
C HIS A 203 -15.43 -0.58 2.48
N ASN A 204 -14.34 -0.75 1.72
CA ASN A 204 -14.35 -1.43 0.43
C ASN A 204 -14.28 -2.95 0.61
N THR A 205 -15.35 -3.52 1.18
CA THR A 205 -15.45 -4.96 1.46
C THR A 205 -15.34 -5.82 0.21
N THR A 206 -15.78 -5.32 -0.94
CA THR A 206 -15.67 -5.99 -2.25
C THR A 206 -14.21 -6.17 -2.65
N ALA A 207 -13.40 -5.11 -2.56
CA ALA A 207 -11.97 -5.18 -2.88
C ALA A 207 -11.22 -6.07 -1.87
N ILE A 208 -11.54 -5.94 -0.57
CA ILE A 208 -10.95 -6.79 0.47
C ILE A 208 -11.23 -8.28 0.20
N ALA A 209 -12.47 -8.62 -0.17
CA ALA A 209 -12.84 -10.00 -0.51
C ALA A 209 -12.10 -10.50 -1.77
N LEU A 210 -11.92 -9.64 -2.78
CA LEU A 210 -11.14 -9.94 -3.98
C LEU A 210 -9.67 -10.25 -3.61
N TYR A 211 -9.02 -9.39 -2.84
CA TYR A 211 -7.61 -9.58 -2.46
C TYR A 211 -7.42 -10.80 -1.54
N ARG A 212 -8.36 -11.08 -0.64
CA ARG A 212 -8.35 -12.32 0.15
C ARG A 212 -8.42 -13.58 -0.73
N LYS A 213 -9.23 -13.58 -1.79
CA LYS A 213 -9.27 -14.68 -2.78
C LYS A 213 -7.94 -14.84 -3.52
N LEU A 214 -7.19 -13.77 -3.71
CA LEU A 214 -5.83 -13.79 -4.26
C LEU A 214 -4.77 -14.16 -3.21
N GLY A 215 -5.16 -14.46 -1.96
CA GLY A 215 -4.29 -14.93 -0.89
C GLY A 215 -3.58 -13.81 -0.12
N PHE A 216 -4.03 -12.57 -0.20
CA PHE A 216 -3.52 -11.48 0.63
C PHE A 216 -4.01 -11.61 2.08
N ALA A 217 -3.10 -11.43 3.02
CA ALA A 217 -3.42 -11.21 4.42
C ALA A 217 -3.81 -9.74 4.65
N TYR A 218 -4.78 -9.48 5.52
CA TYR A 218 -5.27 -8.15 5.84
C TYR A 218 -4.76 -7.73 7.23
N ARG A 219 -4.25 -6.51 7.33
CA ARG A 219 -3.93 -5.82 8.58
C ARG A 219 -4.65 -4.48 8.63
N ASP A 220 -5.32 -4.20 9.74
CA ASP A 220 -5.91 -2.89 9.99
C ASP A 220 -4.79 -1.93 10.40
N VAL A 221 -4.60 -0.86 9.65
CA VAL A 221 -3.56 0.14 9.88
C VAL A 221 -4.18 1.52 10.01
N THR A 222 -3.48 2.40 10.69
CA THR A 222 -3.92 3.78 10.88
C THR A 222 -2.76 4.75 10.75
N THR A 223 -3.07 5.99 10.48
CA THR A 223 -2.14 7.11 10.64
C THR A 223 -2.49 7.92 11.88
N LEU A 224 -1.45 8.44 12.52
CA LEU A 224 -1.59 9.25 13.73
C LEU A 224 -1.30 10.72 13.44
N LEU A 225 -1.97 11.60 14.17
CA LEU A 225 -1.73 13.03 14.23
C LEU A 225 -1.45 13.44 15.68
N PRO A 226 -0.50 14.37 15.94
CA PRO A 226 -0.39 14.94 17.28
C PRO A 226 -1.71 15.65 17.61
N ALA A 227 -2.26 15.41 18.80
CA ALA A 227 -3.37 16.21 19.29
C ALA A 227 -2.91 17.67 19.46
N VAL A 228 -3.72 18.59 19.02
CA VAL A 228 -3.47 20.04 19.08
C VAL A 228 -3.71 20.57 20.48
#